data_609efadfbaeae2cceb396f19f8d973b1
#
_entry.id   609efadfbaeae2cceb396f19f8d973b1
#
_cell.length_a   1.000
_cell.length_b   1.000
_cell.length_c   1.000
_cell.angle_alpha   90.00
_cell.angle_beta   90.00
_cell.angle_gamma   90.00
#
_symmetry.space_group_name_H-M   'P 1'
#
loop_
_entity.id
_entity.type
_entity.pdbx_description
1 polymer ?
#
loop_
_entity_poly.entity_id
_entity_poly.type
_entity_poly.pdbx_seq_one_letter_code
_entity_poly.pdbx_strand_id
1 'polypeptide(L)'
;MSKDIKFNFLNSDEEERYQKHLTLKEIGYEGQINLKNSSVLCIGAGGLGSSVLLYLAAAGIGRIGIVDNDQVEKSNLQRQIIHETNTIGNLKIDSAKERIKKLNPNCEILTLSLIHI
;
A
#
# COMPACT_ATOMS: atom_id res chain seq x y z
N MET A 1 -18.31 -14.13 -4.33
CA MET A 1 -17.30 -13.16 -4.70
C MET A 1 -17.90 -11.77 -4.70
N SER A 2 -17.25 -10.90 -4.05
CA SER A 2 -17.70 -9.52 -4.06
C SER A 2 -17.51 -8.94 -5.46
N LYS A 3 -18.47 -8.21 -5.91
CA LYS A 3 -18.30 -7.42 -7.11
C LYS A 3 -17.46 -6.22 -6.75
N ASP A 4 -16.36 -6.07 -7.43
CA ASP A 4 -15.51 -4.91 -7.21
C ASP A 4 -16.26 -3.66 -7.64
N ILE A 5 -16.34 -2.70 -6.74
CA ILE A 5 -16.89 -1.40 -7.06
C ILE A 5 -15.84 -0.65 -7.87
N LYS A 6 -16.20 -0.28 -9.10
CA LYS A 6 -15.33 0.54 -9.91
C LYS A 6 -15.56 2.01 -9.55
N PHE A 7 -14.45 2.67 -9.25
CA PHE A 7 -14.48 4.11 -9.05
C PHE A 7 -14.39 4.80 -10.41
N ASN A 8 -15.11 5.89 -10.56
CA ASN A 8 -15.12 6.69 -11.78
C ASN A 8 -14.53 8.08 -11.58
N PHE A 9 -14.23 8.43 -10.36
CA PHE A 9 -13.68 9.76 -10.03
C PHE A 9 -12.78 9.68 -8.81
N LEU A 10 -11.93 10.69 -8.67
CA LEU A 10 -11.07 10.87 -7.52
C LEU A 10 -11.76 11.82 -6.53
N ASN A 11 -11.55 11.58 -5.22
CA ASN A 11 -12.00 12.54 -4.22
C ASN A 11 -11.01 13.72 -4.17
N SER A 12 -11.37 14.77 -3.41
CA SER A 12 -10.56 15.98 -3.37
C SER A 12 -9.16 15.76 -2.80
N ASP A 13 -9.03 14.88 -1.80
CA ASP A 13 -7.72 14.53 -1.25
C ASP A 13 -6.85 13.84 -2.30
N GLU A 14 -7.45 12.93 -3.07
CA GLU A 14 -6.72 12.23 -4.14
C GLU A 14 -6.30 13.17 -5.25
N GLU A 15 -7.16 14.11 -5.64
CA GLU A 15 -6.81 15.09 -6.67
C GLU A 15 -5.60 15.94 -6.24
N GLU A 16 -5.58 16.36 -5.00
CA GLU A 16 -4.44 17.12 -4.46
C GLU A 16 -3.20 16.25 -4.35
N ARG A 17 -3.36 15.05 -3.80
CA ARG A 17 -2.26 14.11 -3.54
C ARG A 17 -1.56 13.69 -4.82
N TYR A 18 -2.33 13.44 -5.89
CA TYR A 18 -1.80 12.93 -7.16
C TYR A 18 -1.65 14.01 -8.23
N GLN A 19 -1.67 15.27 -7.84
CA GLN A 19 -1.63 16.38 -8.79
C GLN A 19 -0.51 16.26 -9.82
N LYS A 20 0.67 15.81 -9.39
CA LYS A 20 1.80 15.63 -10.31
C LYS A 20 1.53 14.55 -11.36
N HIS A 21 0.85 13.48 -10.99
CA HIS A 21 0.46 12.43 -11.92
C HIS A 21 -0.60 12.93 -12.90
N LEU A 22 -1.54 13.73 -12.42
CA LEU A 22 -2.64 14.22 -13.24
C LEU A 22 -2.17 15.13 -14.37
N THR A 23 -1.01 15.77 -14.21
CA THR A 23 -0.43 16.64 -15.22
C THR A 23 0.46 15.88 -16.21
N LEU A 24 0.77 14.62 -15.94
CA LEU A 24 1.58 13.81 -16.85
C LEU A 24 0.70 13.20 -17.93
N LYS A 25 1.11 13.39 -19.20
CA LYS A 25 0.36 12.86 -20.33
C LYS A 25 0.18 11.33 -20.25
N GLU A 26 1.21 10.64 -19.77
CA GLU A 26 1.25 9.18 -19.70
C GLU A 26 0.34 8.60 -18.62
N ILE A 27 -0.04 9.39 -17.62
CA ILE A 27 -0.91 8.97 -16.54
C ILE A 27 -2.26 9.68 -16.66
N GLY A 28 -2.29 10.98 -16.39
CA GLY A 28 -3.48 11.80 -16.44
C GLY A 28 -4.54 11.35 -15.44
N TYR A 29 -5.71 11.94 -15.54
CA TYR A 29 -6.84 11.62 -14.65
C TYR A 29 -7.29 10.16 -14.83
N GLU A 30 -7.40 9.73 -16.09
CA GLU A 30 -7.86 8.37 -16.40
C GLU A 30 -6.88 7.32 -15.89
N GLY A 31 -5.57 7.54 -16.07
CA GLY A 31 -4.55 6.64 -15.57
C GLY A 31 -4.60 6.53 -14.04
N GLN A 32 -4.83 7.64 -13.35
CA GLN A 32 -4.93 7.64 -11.90
C GLN A 32 -6.20 6.91 -11.43
N ILE A 33 -7.31 7.03 -12.17
CA ILE A 33 -8.52 6.24 -11.90
C ILE A 33 -8.23 4.75 -12.06
N ASN A 34 -7.46 4.37 -13.08
CA ASN A 34 -7.07 2.98 -13.28
C ASN A 34 -6.24 2.46 -12.10
N LEU A 35 -5.33 3.27 -11.58
CA LEU A 35 -4.55 2.90 -10.37
C LEU A 35 -5.47 2.72 -9.17
N LYS A 36 -6.43 3.63 -8.99
CA LYS A 36 -7.39 3.54 -7.89
C LYS A 36 -8.21 2.25 -7.95
N ASN A 37 -8.51 1.77 -9.13
CA ASN A 37 -9.26 0.54 -9.34
C ASN A 37 -8.37 -0.72 -9.36
N SER A 38 -7.07 -0.55 -9.23
CA SER A 38 -6.12 -1.67 -9.25
C SER A 38 -5.96 -2.32 -7.88
N SER A 39 -5.69 -3.62 -7.89
CA SER A 39 -5.40 -4.39 -6.68
C SER A 39 -4.08 -5.11 -6.86
N VAL A 40 -3.26 -5.13 -5.82
CA VAL A 40 -1.95 -5.79 -5.84
C VAL A 40 -1.82 -6.68 -4.61
N LEU A 41 -1.34 -7.89 -4.80
CA LEU A 41 -1.00 -8.78 -3.69
C LEU A 41 0.52 -8.80 -3.56
N CYS A 42 1.00 -8.42 -2.39
CA CYS A 42 2.43 -8.42 -2.08
C CYS A 42 2.72 -9.54 -1.09
N ILE A 43 3.56 -10.48 -1.50
CA ILE A 43 4.00 -11.57 -0.63
C ILE A 43 5.32 -11.16 -0.01
N GLY A 44 5.28 -10.85 1.28
CA GLY A 44 6.41 -10.36 2.04
C GLY A 44 6.37 -8.86 2.28
N ALA A 45 6.62 -8.46 3.52
CA ALA A 45 6.67 -7.05 3.94
C ALA A 45 8.07 -6.69 4.47
N GLY A 46 9.08 -7.42 4.05
CA GLY A 46 10.48 -7.16 4.37
C GLY A 46 11.23 -6.72 3.12
N GLY A 47 12.53 -6.62 3.19
CA GLY A 47 13.41 -6.42 2.03
C GLY A 47 12.83 -5.54 0.92
N LEU A 48 12.74 -6.10 -0.28
CA LEU A 48 12.19 -5.40 -1.44
C LEU A 48 10.70 -5.07 -1.27
N GLY A 49 9.95 -5.94 -0.58
CA GLY A 49 8.52 -5.71 -0.34
C GLY A 49 8.25 -4.42 0.42
N SER A 50 9.12 -4.06 1.36
CA SER A 50 8.98 -2.82 2.13
C SER A 50 8.95 -1.59 1.22
N SER A 51 9.91 -1.48 0.31
CA SER A 51 9.99 -0.34 -0.62
C SER A 51 8.84 -0.37 -1.62
N VAL A 52 8.54 -1.53 -2.18
CA VAL A 52 7.47 -1.69 -3.18
C VAL A 52 6.12 -1.26 -2.58
N LEU A 53 5.82 -1.72 -1.36
CA LEU A 53 4.55 -1.38 -0.71
C LEU A 53 4.40 0.13 -0.52
N LEU A 54 5.45 0.80 -0.07
CA LEU A 54 5.39 2.25 0.14
C LEU A 54 5.17 3.00 -1.18
N TYR A 55 5.89 2.61 -2.24
CA TYR A 55 5.75 3.28 -3.54
C TYR A 55 4.39 3.02 -4.19
N LEU A 56 3.89 1.78 -4.10
CA LEU A 56 2.57 1.46 -4.63
C LEU A 56 1.46 2.26 -3.92
N ALA A 57 1.55 2.35 -2.60
CA ALA A 57 0.58 3.12 -1.82
C ALA A 57 0.65 4.61 -2.15
N ALA A 58 1.87 5.15 -2.24
CA ALA A 58 2.06 6.56 -2.58
C ALA A 58 1.57 6.87 -4.00
N ALA A 59 1.69 5.93 -4.92
CA ALA A 59 1.25 6.11 -6.30
C ALA A 59 -0.26 6.03 -6.47
N GLY A 60 -0.99 5.53 -5.48
CA GLY A 60 -2.45 5.53 -5.53
C GLY A 60 -3.10 4.21 -5.91
N ILE A 61 -2.40 3.08 -5.71
CA ILE A 61 -3.04 1.77 -5.84
C ILE A 61 -4.20 1.70 -4.84
N GLY A 62 -5.40 1.34 -5.31
CA GLY A 62 -6.59 1.40 -4.48
C GLY A 62 -6.68 0.31 -3.43
N ARG A 63 -6.13 -0.86 -3.70
CA ARG A 63 -6.18 -1.98 -2.78
C ARG A 63 -4.88 -2.77 -2.82
N ILE A 64 -4.30 -3.02 -1.64
CA ILE A 64 -3.09 -3.83 -1.50
C ILE A 64 -3.33 -4.92 -0.48
N GLY A 65 -3.09 -6.17 -0.87
CA GLY A 65 -3.06 -7.30 0.03
C GLY A 65 -1.62 -7.58 0.44
N ILE A 66 -1.38 -7.86 1.70
CA ILE A 66 -0.05 -8.14 2.23
C ILE A 66 -0.05 -9.50 2.92
N VAL A 67 0.89 -10.36 2.55
CA VAL A 67 1.06 -11.68 3.15
C VAL A 67 2.45 -11.76 3.75
N ASP A 68 2.53 -12.03 5.05
CA ASP A 68 3.80 -12.24 5.76
C ASP A 68 3.52 -12.92 7.09
N ASN A 69 4.45 -13.71 7.57
CA ASN A 69 4.32 -14.42 8.85
C ASN A 69 5.26 -13.90 9.93
N ASP A 70 6.16 -13.00 9.58
CA ASP A 70 7.22 -12.58 10.49
C ASP A 70 6.80 -11.42 11.38
N GLN A 71 7.54 -11.27 12.47
CA GLN A 71 7.45 -10.11 13.34
C GLN A 71 8.56 -9.12 12.98
N VAL A 72 8.31 -7.85 13.28
CA VAL A 72 9.30 -6.81 13.09
C VAL A 72 10.40 -6.97 14.14
N GLU A 73 11.64 -7.01 13.70
CA GLU A 73 12.82 -7.05 14.56
C GLU A 73 13.64 -5.77 14.37
N LYS A 74 14.33 -5.37 15.42
CA LYS A 74 15.17 -4.17 15.38
C LYS A 74 16.17 -4.21 14.23
N SER A 75 16.75 -5.38 13.94
CA SER A 75 17.70 -5.55 12.84
C SER A 75 17.10 -5.36 11.45
N ASN A 76 15.77 -5.36 11.34
CA ASN A 76 15.10 -5.10 10.06
C ASN A 76 15.09 -3.62 9.69
N LEU A 77 15.13 -2.74 10.69
CA LEU A 77 14.87 -1.31 10.50
C LEU A 77 15.91 -0.59 9.64
N GLN A 78 17.12 -1.15 9.52
CA GLN A 78 18.16 -0.52 8.73
C GLN A 78 17.87 -0.56 7.21
N ARG A 79 16.94 -1.40 6.76
CA ARG A 79 16.59 -1.53 5.34
C ARG A 79 15.09 -1.67 5.06
N GLN A 80 14.31 -2.10 6.04
CA GLN A 80 12.87 -2.29 5.87
C GLN A 80 12.14 -1.04 6.39
N ILE A 81 12.17 0.01 5.60
CA ILE A 81 11.71 1.35 6.00
C ILE A 81 10.21 1.46 6.23
N ILE A 82 9.44 0.46 5.86
CA ILE A 82 7.99 0.43 6.14
C ILE A 82 7.73 0.23 7.64
N HIS A 83 8.69 -0.35 8.36
CA HIS A 83 8.56 -0.62 9.78
C HIS A 83 9.22 0.49 10.61
N GLU A 84 8.76 0.65 11.84
CA GLU A 84 9.23 1.71 12.74
C GLU A 84 9.68 1.12 14.07
N THR A 85 10.47 1.91 14.81
CA THR A 85 10.94 1.48 16.12
C THR A 85 9.79 1.08 17.04
N ASN A 86 8.69 1.81 17.00
CA ASN A 86 7.53 1.50 17.84
C ASN A 86 6.73 0.28 17.38
N THR A 87 7.03 -0.29 16.22
CA THR A 87 6.38 -1.50 15.74
C THR A 87 7.21 -2.76 15.95
N ILE A 88 8.40 -2.65 16.57
CA ILE A 88 9.22 -3.82 16.91
C ILE A 88 8.38 -4.80 17.74
N GLY A 89 8.40 -6.07 17.35
CA GLY A 89 7.62 -7.12 18.01
C GLY A 89 6.23 -7.33 17.44
N ASN A 90 5.71 -6.38 16.66
CA ASN A 90 4.43 -6.54 15.97
C ASN A 90 4.60 -7.42 14.74
N LEU A 91 3.50 -7.99 14.26
CA LEU A 91 3.53 -8.68 12.97
C LEU A 91 3.87 -7.69 11.87
N LYS A 92 4.69 -8.10 10.91
CA LYS A 92 5.08 -7.23 9.79
C LYS A 92 3.86 -6.76 8.99
N ILE A 93 2.83 -7.61 8.82
CA ILE A 93 1.62 -7.22 8.11
C ILE A 93 0.89 -6.07 8.82
N ASP A 94 0.83 -6.10 10.14
CA ASP A 94 0.16 -5.04 10.91
C ASP A 94 0.97 -3.75 10.91
N SER A 95 2.28 -3.86 11.05
CA SER A 95 3.19 -2.73 10.97
C SER A 95 3.11 -2.04 9.62
N ALA A 96 3.11 -2.82 8.55
CA ALA A 96 3.01 -2.30 7.18
C ALA A 96 1.67 -1.59 6.95
N LYS A 97 0.58 -2.20 7.39
CA LYS A 97 -0.75 -1.61 7.26
C LYS A 97 -0.82 -0.24 7.95
N GLU A 98 -0.33 -0.16 9.17
CA GLU A 98 -0.33 1.08 9.94
C GLU A 98 0.48 2.16 9.23
N ARG A 99 1.66 1.81 8.74
CA ARG A 99 2.54 2.74 8.03
C ARG A 99 1.92 3.24 6.73
N ILE A 100 1.33 2.35 5.96
CA ILE A 100 0.69 2.71 4.69
C ILE A 100 -0.50 3.64 4.91
N LYS A 101 -1.31 3.38 5.94
CA LYS A 101 -2.44 4.24 6.25
C LYS A 101 -2.03 5.66 6.60
N LYS A 102 -0.88 5.81 7.25
CA LYS A 102 -0.32 7.14 7.55
C LYS A 102 0.19 7.82 6.29
N LEU A 103 0.73 7.06 5.35
CA LEU A 103 1.25 7.61 4.09
C LEU A 103 0.12 7.98 3.15
N ASN A 104 -0.86 7.09 2.97
CA ASN A 104 -1.97 7.31 2.04
C ASN A 104 -3.24 6.63 2.56
N PRO A 105 -4.13 7.38 3.23
CA PRO A 105 -5.34 6.80 3.80
C PRO A 105 -6.35 6.32 2.75
N ASN A 106 -6.19 6.66 1.49
CA ASN A 106 -7.09 6.23 0.41
C ASN A 106 -6.82 4.80 -0.05
N CYS A 107 -5.71 4.22 0.37
CA CYS A 107 -5.35 2.85 0.00
C CYS A 107 -5.98 1.86 0.98
N GLU A 108 -6.75 0.91 0.45
CA GLU A 108 -7.31 -0.17 1.27
C GLU A 108 -6.26 -1.27 1.44
N ILE A 109 -6.02 -1.66 2.68
CA ILE A 109 -5.01 -2.67 3.00
C ILE A 109 -5.68 -3.90 3.59
N LEU A 110 -5.41 -5.05 2.97
CA LEU A 110 -5.85 -6.35 3.45
C LEU A 110 -4.62 -7.11 3.96
N THR A 111 -4.66 -7.54 5.21
CA THR A 111 -3.57 -8.32 5.80
C THR A 111 -3.97 -9.79 5.83
N LEU A 112 -3.12 -10.65 5.28
CA LEU A 112 -3.38 -12.06 5.17
C LEU A 112 -2.21 -12.85 5.78
N SER A 113 -2.53 -13.90 6.52
CA SER A 113 -1.51 -14.84 6.97
C SER A 113 -1.41 -15.98 5.95
N LEU A 114 -0.30 -16.73 5.99
CA LEU A 114 -0.11 -17.86 5.08
C LEU A 114 -1.19 -18.93 5.25
N ILE A 115 -1.82 -19.01 6.41
CA ILE A 115 -2.90 -19.98 6.62
C ILE A 115 -4.20 -19.60 5.89
N HIS A 116 -4.30 -18.38 5.37
CA HIS A 116 -5.45 -17.92 4.60
C HIS A 116 -5.30 -18.16 3.09
N ILE A 117 -4.20 -18.73 2.67
CA ILE A 117 -3.91 -18.93 1.25
C ILE A 117 -4.05 -20.40 0.85
#